data_b5368ca100ef8360122d1db92f45fb40
#
_entry.id   b5368ca100ef8360122d1db92f45fb40
#
_cell.length_a   1.000
_cell.length_b   1.000
_cell.length_c   1.000
_cell.angle_alpha   90.00
_cell.angle_beta   90.00
_cell.angle_gamma   90.00
#
_symmetry.space_group_name_H-M   'P 1'
#
loop_
_entity.id
_entity.type
_entity.pdbx_description
1 polymer ?
#
loop_
_entity_poly.entity_id
_entity_poly.type
_entity_poly.pdbx_seq_one_letter_code
_entity_poly.pdbx_strand_id
1 'polypeptide(L)'
;GLTDVTGFGLAGHVLEMARGAKCLVQIDWRCVPLMDGVQALASGGTVTGASARNWEAYGHEVQLPTGFAAGDQALLSDPQTSGGLLVSCTPEAVAAVLEIFKRHGFDNAAAVGTVLPPEMGDGVALRVV
;
A
#
# COMPACT_ATOMS: atom_id res chain seq x y z
N GLY A 1 1.59 4.77 -13.80
CA GLY A 1 0.75 5.58 -12.92
C GLY A 1 1.55 6.17 -11.77
N LEU A 2 1.03 7.24 -11.19
CA LEU A 2 1.65 7.94 -10.06
C LEU A 2 0.57 8.56 -9.20
N THR A 3 0.67 8.39 -7.88
CA THR A 3 -0.15 9.09 -6.88
C THR A 3 0.68 9.34 -5.62
N ASP A 4 0.30 10.32 -4.81
CA ASP A 4 0.77 10.48 -3.45
C ASP A 4 -0.13 9.70 -2.48
N VAL A 5 0.47 9.12 -1.45
CA VAL A 5 -0.26 8.41 -0.40
C VAL A 5 -0.68 9.41 0.67
N THR A 6 -1.98 9.63 0.84
CA THR A 6 -2.54 10.63 1.76
C THR A 6 -3.61 10.02 2.68
N GLY A 7 -4.77 10.65 2.79
CA GLY A 7 -5.79 10.38 3.79
C GLY A 7 -6.43 8.99 3.76
N PHE A 8 -6.37 8.28 2.64
CA PHE A 8 -6.92 6.92 2.53
C PHE A 8 -5.90 5.81 2.85
N GLY A 9 -4.69 6.18 3.22
CA GLY A 9 -3.61 5.23 3.49
C GLY A 9 -3.10 4.53 2.23
N LEU A 10 -2.11 3.66 2.39
CA LEU A 10 -1.51 2.92 1.27
C LEU A 10 -2.57 2.11 0.52
N ALA A 11 -3.38 1.33 1.24
CA ALA A 11 -4.39 0.47 0.61
C ALA A 11 -5.40 1.27 -0.22
N GLY A 12 -5.91 2.39 0.29
CA GLY A 12 -6.88 3.20 -0.43
C GLY A 12 -6.32 3.76 -1.74
N HIS A 13 -5.09 4.28 -1.72
CA HIS A 13 -4.46 4.81 -2.94
C HIS A 13 -4.03 3.74 -3.94
N VAL A 14 -3.63 2.55 -3.47
CA VAL A 14 -3.44 1.39 -4.35
C VAL A 14 -4.75 0.99 -5.02
N LEU A 15 -5.86 0.95 -4.26
CA LEU A 15 -7.19 0.64 -4.80
C LEU A 15 -7.64 1.67 -5.84
N GLU A 16 -7.38 2.96 -5.63
CA GLU A 16 -7.68 4.00 -6.64
C GLU A 16 -6.94 3.73 -7.96
N MET A 17 -5.64 3.41 -7.89
CA MET A 17 -4.85 3.06 -9.07
C MET A 17 -5.35 1.77 -9.73
N ALA A 18 -5.66 0.74 -8.94
CA ALA A 18 -6.14 -0.55 -9.42
C ALA A 18 -7.49 -0.42 -10.14
N ARG A 19 -8.44 0.32 -9.56
CA ARG A 19 -9.76 0.60 -10.15
C ARG A 19 -9.63 1.39 -11.46
N GLY A 20 -8.81 2.44 -11.47
CA GLY A 20 -8.58 3.25 -12.65
C GLY A 20 -7.95 2.47 -13.81
N ALA A 21 -7.06 1.54 -13.51
CA ALA A 21 -6.39 0.67 -14.48
C ALA A 21 -7.15 -0.63 -14.78
N LYS A 22 -8.22 -0.95 -14.02
CA LYS A 22 -8.97 -2.21 -14.09
C LYS A 22 -8.05 -3.43 -13.96
N CYS A 23 -7.24 -3.45 -12.90
CA CYS A 23 -6.25 -4.49 -12.63
C CYS A 23 -6.31 -4.94 -11.17
N LEU A 24 -5.60 -6.00 -10.84
CA LEU A 24 -5.29 -6.41 -9.48
C LEU A 24 -3.90 -5.90 -9.13
N VAL A 25 -3.72 -5.35 -7.95
CA VAL A 25 -2.39 -5.04 -7.41
C VAL A 25 -2.09 -6.02 -6.28
N GLN A 26 -0.90 -6.63 -6.32
CA GLN A 26 -0.39 -7.45 -5.24
C GLN A 26 0.73 -6.70 -4.52
N ILE A 27 0.62 -6.55 -3.20
CA ILE A 27 1.64 -5.92 -2.35
C ILE A 27 2.29 -6.99 -1.45
N ASP A 28 3.62 -7.05 -1.44
CA ASP A 28 4.38 -7.75 -0.41
C ASP A 28 4.55 -6.81 0.78
N TRP A 29 3.81 -7.08 1.87
CA TRP A 29 3.83 -6.24 3.06
C TRP A 29 5.22 -6.06 3.66
N ARG A 30 6.06 -7.07 3.58
CA ARG A 30 7.44 -7.03 4.09
C ARG A 30 8.34 -6.07 3.33
N CYS A 31 7.96 -5.71 2.09
CA CYS A 31 8.71 -4.77 1.26
C CYS A 31 8.23 -3.32 1.45
N VAL A 32 7.13 -3.09 2.16
CA VAL A 32 6.62 -1.74 2.40
C VAL A 32 7.52 -1.02 3.40
N PRO A 33 8.14 0.11 3.02
CA PRO A 33 8.98 0.87 3.95
C PRO A 33 8.11 1.51 5.03
N LEU A 34 8.38 1.18 6.27
CA LEU A 34 7.73 1.76 7.44
C LEU A 34 8.72 2.63 8.21
N MET A 35 8.23 3.67 8.87
CA MET A 35 9.04 4.47 9.79
C MET A 35 9.44 3.62 11.00
N ASP A 36 10.64 3.87 11.54
CA ASP A 36 11.15 3.17 12.70
C ASP A 36 10.17 3.23 13.89
N GLY A 37 9.89 2.08 14.49
CA GLY A 37 9.04 1.95 15.67
C GLY A 37 7.54 1.99 15.41
N VAL A 38 7.06 2.36 14.21
CA VAL A 38 5.61 2.50 13.96
C VAL A 38 4.88 1.16 14.07
N GLN A 39 5.51 0.07 13.65
CA GLN A 39 4.92 -1.27 13.74
C GLN A 39 4.76 -1.74 15.20
N ALA A 40 5.73 -1.41 16.06
CA ALA A 40 5.62 -1.70 17.48
C ALA A 40 4.49 -0.89 18.14
N LEU A 41 4.33 0.38 17.78
CA LEU A 41 3.22 1.22 18.25
C LEU A 41 1.86 0.65 17.81
N ALA A 42 1.71 0.30 16.56
CA ALA A 42 0.47 -0.28 16.03
C ALA A 42 0.14 -1.63 16.68
N SER A 43 1.14 -2.50 16.88
CA SER A 43 0.99 -3.78 17.58
C SER A 43 0.60 -3.58 19.05
N GLY A 44 1.03 -2.49 19.67
CA GLY A 44 0.63 -2.08 21.03
C GLY A 44 -0.74 -1.40 21.09
N GLY A 45 -1.47 -1.29 19.98
CA GLY A 45 -2.80 -0.70 19.90
C GLY A 45 -2.82 0.82 19.66
N THR A 46 -1.67 1.45 19.40
CA THR A 46 -1.61 2.87 19.04
C THR A 46 -1.93 3.01 17.56
N VAL A 47 -3.21 3.17 17.24
CA VAL A 47 -3.74 3.30 15.88
C VAL A 47 -4.71 4.47 15.78
N THR A 48 -4.91 5.02 14.59
CA THR A 48 -5.84 6.14 14.39
C THR A 48 -7.28 5.64 14.17
N GLY A 49 -8.25 6.41 14.66
CA GLY A 49 -9.66 6.12 14.34
C GLY A 49 -9.99 6.27 12.86
N ALA A 50 -9.20 7.02 12.12
CA ALA A 50 -9.35 7.17 10.67
C ALA A 50 -8.93 5.90 9.93
N SER A 51 -7.94 5.16 10.42
CA SER A 51 -7.55 3.85 9.86
C SER A 51 -8.73 2.87 9.87
N ALA A 52 -9.44 2.77 10.98
CA ALA A 52 -10.63 1.91 11.09
C ALA A 52 -11.74 2.32 10.10
N ARG A 53 -12.04 3.62 9.98
CA ARG A 53 -13.03 4.13 9.02
C ARG A 53 -12.63 3.87 7.56
N ASN A 54 -11.36 4.04 7.24
CA ASN A 54 -10.84 3.71 5.91
C ASN A 54 -11.04 2.23 5.60
N TRP A 55 -10.67 1.36 6.54
CA TRP A 55 -10.85 -0.08 6.37
C TRP A 55 -12.32 -0.48 6.20
N GLU A 56 -13.21 0.08 7.00
CA GLU A 56 -14.66 -0.14 6.87
C GLU A 56 -15.18 0.25 5.47
N ALA A 57 -14.67 1.34 4.91
CA ALA A 57 -15.10 1.84 3.62
C ALA A 57 -14.67 0.95 2.43
N TYR A 58 -13.44 0.41 2.43
CA TYR A 58 -12.89 -0.27 1.25
C TYR A 58 -12.24 -1.64 1.53
N GLY A 59 -12.17 -2.09 2.78
CA GLY A 59 -11.51 -3.35 3.13
C GLY A 59 -12.10 -4.59 2.45
N HIS A 60 -13.36 -4.50 2.00
CA HIS A 60 -14.02 -5.56 1.24
C HIS A 60 -13.41 -5.80 -0.15
N GLU A 61 -12.61 -4.88 -0.68
CA GLU A 61 -11.86 -5.02 -1.93
C GLU A 61 -10.41 -5.48 -1.70
N VAL A 62 -10.02 -5.73 -0.43
CA VAL A 62 -8.66 -6.11 -0.05
C VAL A 62 -8.64 -7.53 0.47
N GLN A 63 -7.83 -8.37 -0.18
CA GLN A 63 -7.53 -9.71 0.31
C GLN A 63 -6.29 -9.69 1.18
N LEU A 64 -6.44 -10.07 2.44
CA LEU A 64 -5.33 -10.24 3.39
C LEU A 64 -4.95 -11.72 3.54
N PRO A 65 -3.67 -12.03 3.82
CA PRO A 65 -3.27 -13.40 4.14
C PRO A 65 -3.84 -13.82 5.49
N THR A 66 -4.05 -15.13 5.66
CA THR A 66 -4.51 -15.70 6.93
C THR A 66 -3.56 -15.32 8.06
N GLY A 67 -4.11 -14.78 9.15
CA GLY A 67 -3.33 -14.38 10.32
C GLY A 67 -2.63 -13.03 10.18
N PHE A 68 -2.98 -12.22 9.18
CA PHE A 68 -2.44 -10.87 9.06
C PHE A 68 -2.74 -10.06 10.34
N ALA A 69 -1.72 -9.45 10.93
CA ALA A 69 -1.85 -8.80 12.22
C ALA A 69 -2.75 -7.55 12.15
N ALA A 70 -3.58 -7.35 13.17
CA ALA A 70 -4.48 -6.19 13.24
C ALA A 70 -3.72 -4.85 13.22
N GLY A 71 -2.53 -4.78 13.83
CA GLY A 71 -1.67 -3.61 13.77
C GLY A 71 -1.17 -3.31 12.35
N ASP A 72 -0.78 -4.33 11.60
CA ASP A 72 -0.34 -4.19 10.20
C ASP A 72 -1.51 -3.78 9.29
N GLN A 73 -2.70 -4.34 9.50
CA GLN A 73 -3.91 -3.90 8.81
C GLN A 73 -4.22 -2.43 9.09
N ALA A 74 -4.07 -1.99 10.34
CA ALA A 74 -4.26 -0.60 10.70
C ALA A 74 -3.26 0.32 9.99
N LEU A 75 -1.98 -0.07 9.91
CA LEU A 75 -0.95 0.68 9.18
C LEU A 75 -1.21 0.74 7.67
N LEU A 76 -1.72 -0.36 7.09
CA LEU A 76 -2.05 -0.42 5.67
C LEU A 76 -3.12 0.61 5.27
N SER A 77 -4.03 0.95 6.18
CA SER A 77 -5.13 1.91 6.00
C SER A 77 -4.93 3.24 6.74
N ASP A 78 -3.76 3.45 7.35
CA ASP A 78 -3.49 4.65 8.14
C ASP A 78 -3.34 5.90 7.26
N PRO A 79 -4.08 7.00 7.55
CA PRO A 79 -3.89 8.26 6.87
C PRO A 79 -2.47 8.79 6.98
N GLN A 80 -1.92 9.26 5.87
CA GLN A 80 -0.57 9.80 5.81
C GLN A 80 -0.60 11.32 5.60
N THR A 81 -0.08 12.09 6.55
CA THR A 81 0.02 13.54 6.44
C THR A 81 1.14 13.96 5.48
N SER A 82 2.26 13.23 5.51
CA SER A 82 3.43 13.44 4.67
C SER A 82 3.84 12.11 4.03
N GLY A 83 2.89 11.50 3.33
CA GLY A 83 3.07 10.21 2.70
C GLY A 83 4.01 10.26 1.50
N GLY A 84 4.51 9.10 1.11
CA GLY A 84 5.37 8.94 -0.05
C GLY A 84 4.60 8.90 -1.36
N LEU A 85 5.36 8.87 -2.46
CA LEU A 85 4.81 8.64 -3.80
C LEU A 85 4.66 7.14 -4.06
N LEU A 86 3.54 6.76 -4.67
CA LEU A 86 3.29 5.42 -5.18
C LEU A 86 3.34 5.44 -6.71
N VAL A 87 4.24 4.65 -7.28
CA VAL A 87 4.48 4.61 -8.73
C VAL A 87 4.20 3.22 -9.27
N SER A 88 3.40 3.11 -10.33
CA SER A 88 3.32 1.91 -11.15
C SER A 88 4.03 2.13 -12.48
N CYS A 89 4.92 1.22 -12.84
CA CYS A 89 5.71 1.27 -14.08
C CYS A 89 5.94 -0.14 -14.61
N THR A 90 6.49 -0.23 -15.83
CA THR A 90 6.88 -1.52 -16.39
C THR A 90 8.07 -2.10 -15.60
N PRO A 91 8.27 -3.42 -15.59
CA PRO A 91 9.38 -4.05 -14.86
C PRO A 91 10.75 -3.48 -15.24
N GLU A 92 10.96 -3.15 -16.52
CA GLU A 92 12.22 -2.61 -17.03
C GLU A 92 12.52 -1.20 -16.49
N ALA A 93 11.48 -0.45 -16.12
CA ALA A 93 11.62 0.91 -15.60
C ALA A 93 11.87 0.97 -14.08
N VAL A 94 11.67 -0.12 -13.35
CA VAL A 94 11.77 -0.15 -11.88
C VAL A 94 13.12 0.37 -11.39
N ALA A 95 14.22 -0.12 -11.96
CA ALA A 95 15.56 0.30 -11.54
C ALA A 95 15.79 1.80 -11.75
N ALA A 96 15.34 2.35 -12.87
CA ALA A 96 15.46 3.78 -13.17
C ALA A 96 14.61 4.64 -12.23
N VAL A 97 13.40 4.19 -11.91
CA VAL A 97 12.51 4.88 -10.94
C VAL A 97 13.13 4.91 -9.55
N LEU A 98 13.63 3.77 -9.05
CA LEU A 98 14.29 3.69 -7.75
C LEU A 98 15.55 4.56 -7.68
N GLU A 99 16.32 4.61 -8.76
CA GLU A 99 17.49 5.49 -8.85
C GLU A 99 17.12 6.98 -8.77
N ILE A 100 16.00 7.39 -9.36
CA ILE A 100 15.47 8.75 -9.24
C ILE A 100 15.14 9.05 -7.77
N PHE A 101 14.41 8.18 -7.08
CA PHE A 101 14.10 8.35 -5.67
C PHE A 101 15.37 8.50 -4.82
N LYS A 102 16.34 7.61 -5.02
CA LYS A 102 17.62 7.64 -4.31
C LYS A 102 18.40 8.93 -4.53
N ARG A 103 18.49 9.41 -5.77
CA ARG A 103 19.15 10.69 -6.08
C ARG A 103 18.50 11.90 -5.39
N HIS A 104 17.23 11.79 -5.04
CA HIS A 104 16.50 12.83 -4.30
C HIS A 104 16.48 12.58 -2.79
N GLY A 105 17.27 11.64 -2.26
CA GLY A 105 17.41 11.37 -0.82
C GLY A 105 16.36 10.42 -0.23
N PHE A 106 15.60 9.71 -1.07
CA PHE A 106 14.61 8.72 -0.64
C PHE A 106 15.21 7.31 -0.70
N ASP A 107 16.20 7.05 0.15
CA ASP A 107 16.96 5.80 0.15
C ASP A 107 16.13 4.55 0.50
N ASN A 108 15.02 4.75 1.21
CA ASN A 108 14.10 3.66 1.60
C ASN A 108 13.06 3.31 0.51
N ALA A 109 13.08 4.00 -0.64
CA ALA A 109 12.17 3.65 -1.73
C ALA A 109 12.40 2.21 -2.19
N ALA A 110 11.33 1.44 -2.32
CA ALA A 110 11.39 0.02 -2.62
C ALA A 110 10.32 -0.40 -3.63
N ALA A 111 10.57 -1.49 -4.35
CA ALA A 111 9.53 -2.16 -5.11
C ALA A 111 8.66 -2.96 -4.12
N VAL A 112 7.44 -2.51 -3.91
CA VAL A 112 6.53 -3.03 -2.87
C VAL A 112 5.51 -4.03 -3.40
N GLY A 113 5.45 -4.24 -4.71
CA GLY A 113 4.43 -5.14 -5.26
C GLY A 113 4.44 -5.21 -6.78
N THR A 114 3.41 -5.83 -7.32
CA THR A 114 3.25 -6.10 -8.75
C THR A 114 1.83 -5.81 -9.21
N VAL A 115 1.69 -5.24 -10.39
CA VAL A 115 0.39 -5.09 -11.07
C VAL A 115 0.11 -6.36 -11.87
N LEU A 116 -1.06 -6.94 -11.67
CA LEU A 116 -1.51 -8.20 -12.25
C LEU A 116 -2.76 -7.97 -13.09
N PRO A 117 -3.07 -8.87 -14.05
CA PRO A 117 -4.38 -8.87 -14.71
C PRO A 117 -5.52 -8.94 -13.69
N PRO A 118 -6.71 -8.39 -14.00
CA PRO A 118 -7.85 -8.48 -13.10
C PRO A 118 -8.28 -9.94 -12.91
N GLU A 119 -8.61 -10.32 -11.69
CA GLU A 119 -9.26 -11.60 -11.43
C GLU A 119 -10.77 -11.48 -11.60
N MET A 120 -11.39 -12.47 -12.22
CA MET A 120 -12.84 -12.48 -12.47
C MET A 120 -13.56 -13.04 -11.23
N GLY A 121 -14.44 -12.24 -10.63
CA GLY A 121 -15.53 -12.81 -9.82
C GLY A 121 -15.64 -12.42 -8.35
N ASP A 122 -14.63 -11.89 -7.67
CA ASP A 122 -14.69 -11.64 -6.21
C ASP A 122 -14.63 -10.17 -5.78
N GLY A 123 -14.47 -9.24 -6.73
CA GLY A 123 -14.40 -7.81 -6.44
C GLY A 123 -13.09 -7.37 -5.76
N VAL A 124 -12.12 -8.27 -5.60
CA VAL A 124 -10.80 -7.95 -5.02
C VAL A 124 -9.96 -7.18 -6.04
N ALA A 125 -9.46 -6.03 -5.64
CA ALA A 125 -8.57 -5.19 -6.45
C ALA A 125 -7.18 -5.01 -5.82
N LEU A 126 -7.03 -5.37 -4.54
CA LEU A 126 -5.75 -5.40 -3.82
C LEU A 126 -5.59 -6.73 -3.08
N ARG A 127 -4.46 -7.39 -3.31
CA ARG A 127 -4.01 -8.56 -2.54
C ARG A 127 -2.76 -8.20 -1.75
N VAL A 128 -2.73 -8.54 -0.48
CA VAL A 128 -1.55 -8.44 0.38
C VAL A 128 -0.97 -9.84 0.61
N VAL A 129 0.35 -9.98 0.51
CA VAL A 129 1.08 -11.24 0.73
C VAL A 129 2.25 -11.03 1.68
#